data_a3f20003e632b10bd6c952344c94bb85
#
_entry.id   a3f20003e632b10bd6c952344c94bb85
#
_cell.length_a   1.000
_cell.length_b   1.000
_cell.length_c   1.000
_cell.angle_alpha   90.00
_cell.angle_beta   90.00
_cell.angle_gamma   90.00
#
_symmetry.space_group_name_H-M   'P 1'
#
loop_
_entity.id
_entity.type
_entity.pdbx_description
1 polymer ?
#
loop_
_entity_poly.entity_id
_entity_poly.type
_entity_poly.pdbx_seq_one_letter_code
_entity_poly.pdbx_strand_id
1 'polypeptide(L)'
;MTVVLFHGSDETLVSEAVTERVRRLVGPHDRTLMVEDYGSDFSMAAAVESAETPSMFTERRVVVLREVGKRPVEDLEVLARYLARPNDETDLVIEWGSGRVVKLIADGLKACGGQSVDPTPPSKAKDRQAWWKTTIEASDTKFHPAAERLLIEWLGEDVSRFAGIAETLRATYGDRVISADDLQPFLGERGDSKPWDLTDALDSGDSAAALSVLRRLMQAGEHHSLQILSQLHNHYARL
;
A
#
# COMPACT_ATOMS: atom_id res chain seq x y z
N MET A 1 19.75 -11.53 10.00
CA MET A 1 18.94 -10.41 10.54
C MET A 1 18.55 -9.48 9.41
N THR A 2 17.30 -9.06 9.39
CA THR A 2 16.82 -8.01 8.49
C THR A 2 16.08 -6.94 9.30
N VAL A 3 16.45 -5.67 9.13
CA VAL A 3 15.67 -4.54 9.65
C VAL A 3 15.15 -3.75 8.46
N VAL A 4 13.82 -3.62 8.36
CA VAL A 4 13.19 -2.86 7.26
C VAL A 4 12.15 -1.91 7.83
N LEU A 5 12.22 -0.65 7.42
CA LEU A 5 11.26 0.38 7.76
C LEU A 5 10.49 0.79 6.50
N PHE A 6 9.18 0.70 6.58
CA PHE A 6 8.25 1.15 5.53
C PHE A 6 7.63 2.48 5.92
N HIS A 7 7.66 3.44 5.00
CA HIS A 7 7.05 4.76 5.16
C HIS A 7 6.50 5.25 3.84
N GLY A 8 5.54 6.15 3.86
CA GLY A 8 4.96 6.72 2.62
C GLY A 8 3.72 7.54 2.93
N SER A 9 3.23 8.27 1.92
CA SER A 9 2.01 9.07 2.03
C SER A 9 0.72 8.25 1.96
N ASP A 10 0.79 7.06 1.38
CA ASP A 10 -0.33 6.12 1.26
C ASP A 10 -0.21 5.02 2.31
N GLU A 11 -1.05 5.12 3.35
CA GLU A 11 -1.03 4.16 4.48
C GLU A 11 -1.42 2.74 4.03
N THR A 12 -2.25 2.60 3.00
CA THR A 12 -2.65 1.30 2.45
C THR A 12 -1.46 0.60 1.81
N LEU A 13 -0.74 1.30 0.94
CA LEU A 13 0.46 0.74 0.30
C LEU A 13 1.55 0.38 1.31
N VAL A 14 1.72 1.21 2.34
CA VAL A 14 2.68 0.94 3.42
C VAL A 14 2.29 -0.34 4.17
N SER A 15 1.03 -0.48 4.56
CA SER A 15 0.54 -1.65 5.29
C SER A 15 0.59 -2.94 4.45
N GLU A 16 0.27 -2.85 3.15
CA GLU A 16 0.42 -3.97 2.21
C GLU A 16 1.88 -4.39 2.05
N ALA A 17 2.81 -3.44 1.90
CA ALA A 17 4.23 -3.71 1.80
C ALA A 17 4.79 -4.39 3.06
N VAL A 18 4.33 -3.97 4.25
CA VAL A 18 4.64 -4.63 5.52
C VAL A 18 4.12 -6.06 5.52
N THR A 19 2.86 -6.27 5.16
CA THR A 19 2.22 -7.59 5.13
C THR A 19 2.95 -8.54 4.17
N GLU A 20 3.27 -8.07 2.98
CA GLU A 20 4.02 -8.84 1.99
C GLU A 20 5.45 -9.18 2.47
N ARG A 21 6.11 -8.22 3.14
CA ARG A 21 7.43 -8.46 3.72
C ARG A 21 7.39 -9.54 4.79
N VAL A 22 6.41 -9.48 5.68
CA VAL A 22 6.19 -10.50 6.72
C VAL A 22 5.91 -11.86 6.08
N ARG A 23 5.05 -11.93 5.07
CA ARG A 23 4.76 -13.16 4.33
C ARG A 23 6.03 -13.82 3.77
N ARG A 24 6.92 -13.02 3.17
CA ARG A 24 8.20 -13.50 2.63
C ARG A 24 9.18 -13.98 3.70
N LEU A 25 9.21 -13.31 4.86
CA LEU A 25 10.08 -13.71 5.98
C LEU A 25 9.61 -15.02 6.63
N VAL A 26 8.29 -15.20 6.74
CA VAL A 26 7.69 -16.42 7.29
C VAL A 26 7.84 -17.59 6.31
N GLY A 27 7.67 -17.36 5.00
CA GLY A 27 7.73 -18.39 3.99
C GLY A 27 6.76 -19.54 4.28
N PRO A 28 7.24 -20.81 4.31
CA PRO A 28 6.40 -21.97 4.56
C PRO A 28 6.18 -22.27 6.07
N HIS A 29 6.74 -21.47 6.96
CA HIS A 29 6.67 -21.70 8.40
C HIS A 29 5.33 -21.24 9.01
N ASP A 30 5.04 -21.72 10.21
CA ASP A 30 3.85 -21.29 10.94
C ASP A 30 4.01 -19.84 11.42
N ARG A 31 3.16 -18.95 10.89
CA ARG A 31 3.15 -17.54 11.23
C ARG A 31 2.91 -17.31 12.72
N THR A 32 2.06 -18.11 13.36
CA THR A 32 1.69 -17.92 14.77
C THR A 32 2.84 -18.18 15.75
N LEU A 33 3.80 -19.00 15.33
CA LEU A 33 5.00 -19.33 16.11
C LEU A 33 6.16 -18.37 15.83
N MET A 34 6.15 -17.71 14.69
CA MET A 34 7.30 -16.93 14.20
C MET A 34 7.09 -15.42 14.31
N VAL A 35 5.84 -14.93 14.23
CA VAL A 35 5.53 -13.49 14.11
C VAL A 35 4.89 -12.96 15.37
N GLU A 36 5.46 -11.89 15.92
CA GLU A 36 4.82 -11.02 16.89
C GLU A 36 4.49 -9.67 16.25
N ASP A 37 3.19 -9.39 16.09
CA ASP A 37 2.69 -8.19 15.43
C ASP A 37 2.12 -7.24 16.51
N TYR A 38 2.82 -6.14 16.73
CA TYR A 38 2.45 -5.09 17.66
C TYR A 38 1.64 -4.01 16.94
N GLY A 39 0.34 -3.95 17.21
CA GLY A 39 -0.60 -2.99 16.65
C GLY A 39 -0.33 -1.54 17.08
N SER A 40 -1.33 -0.68 16.96
CA SER A 40 -1.19 0.75 17.28
C SER A 40 -1.00 1.05 18.77
N ASP A 41 -1.52 0.19 19.66
CA ASP A 41 -1.46 0.40 21.10
C ASP A 41 -0.62 -0.69 21.78
N PHE A 42 0.69 -0.45 21.88
CA PHE A 42 1.65 -1.38 22.49
C PHE A 42 2.70 -0.64 23.31
N SER A 43 3.37 -1.37 24.21
CA SER A 43 4.57 -0.87 24.90
C SER A 43 5.79 -1.07 24.00
N MET A 44 6.48 0.01 23.63
CA MET A 44 7.72 -0.07 22.85
C MET A 44 8.80 -0.86 23.60
N ALA A 45 8.87 -0.69 24.93
CA ALA A 45 9.81 -1.45 25.75
C ALA A 45 9.55 -2.95 25.69
N ALA A 46 8.27 -3.38 25.78
CA ALA A 46 7.93 -4.81 25.68
C ALA A 46 8.20 -5.37 24.27
N ALA A 47 7.95 -4.59 23.22
CA ALA A 47 8.22 -5.00 21.85
C ALA A 47 9.74 -5.14 21.58
N VAL A 48 10.54 -4.24 22.13
CA VAL A 48 12.00 -4.32 22.06
C VAL A 48 12.52 -5.52 22.87
N GLU A 49 12.01 -5.75 24.09
CA GLU A 49 12.35 -6.92 24.90
C GLU A 49 12.06 -8.23 24.16
N SER A 50 10.90 -8.29 23.49
CA SER A 50 10.59 -9.43 22.62
C SER A 50 11.59 -9.57 21.47
N ALA A 51 11.99 -8.46 20.83
CA ALA A 51 12.94 -8.48 19.74
C ALA A 51 14.36 -8.88 20.19
N GLU A 52 14.74 -8.60 21.45
CA GLU A 52 16.01 -9.00 22.05
C GLU A 52 16.03 -10.48 22.50
N THR A 53 14.84 -11.06 22.73
CA THR A 53 14.71 -12.42 23.24
C THR A 53 14.77 -13.42 22.07
N PRO A 54 15.66 -14.42 22.11
CA PRO A 54 15.71 -15.49 21.11
C PRO A 54 14.40 -16.27 21.04
N SER A 55 14.06 -16.75 19.84
CA SER A 55 12.89 -17.63 19.69
C SER A 55 13.16 -19.00 20.28
N MET A 56 12.18 -19.56 20.99
CA MET A 56 12.29 -20.92 21.54
C MET A 56 11.78 -22.00 20.57
N PHE A 57 11.01 -21.62 19.55
CA PHE A 57 10.30 -22.55 18.67
C PHE A 57 10.73 -22.48 17.21
N THR A 58 11.42 -21.42 16.82
CA THR A 58 11.87 -21.17 15.46
C THR A 58 13.30 -20.66 15.46
N GLU A 59 14.03 -20.88 14.36
CA GLU A 59 15.41 -20.36 14.20
C GLU A 59 15.44 -18.83 14.13
N ARG A 60 14.34 -18.20 13.77
CA ARG A 60 14.21 -16.75 13.62
C ARG A 60 12.86 -16.28 14.13
N ARG A 61 12.83 -15.06 14.64
CA ARG A 61 11.62 -14.34 15.03
C ARG A 61 11.40 -13.18 14.10
N VAL A 62 10.14 -12.88 13.78
CA VAL A 62 9.74 -11.66 13.07
C VAL A 62 8.94 -10.80 14.03
N VAL A 63 9.46 -9.61 14.31
CA VAL A 63 8.76 -8.60 15.13
C VAL A 63 8.28 -7.50 14.21
N VAL A 64 6.98 -7.20 14.25
CA VAL A 64 6.34 -6.16 13.45
C VAL A 64 5.89 -5.04 14.38
N LEU A 65 6.33 -3.82 14.12
CA LEU A 65 5.94 -2.63 14.86
C LEU A 65 5.07 -1.74 13.96
N ARG A 66 3.80 -1.54 14.35
CA ARG A 66 2.86 -0.76 13.56
C ARG A 66 2.80 0.70 14.03
N GLU A 67 2.55 1.62 13.09
CA GLU A 67 2.31 3.05 13.34
C GLU A 67 3.38 3.75 14.20
N VAL A 68 4.63 3.36 14.05
CA VAL A 68 5.74 3.85 14.89
C VAL A 68 5.92 5.37 14.78
N GLY A 69 5.60 5.98 13.63
CA GLY A 69 5.69 7.43 13.44
C GLY A 69 4.71 8.25 14.28
N LYS A 70 3.68 7.61 14.86
CA LYS A 70 2.71 8.25 15.78
C LYS A 70 3.14 8.15 17.25
N ARG A 71 4.26 7.47 17.54
CA ARG A 71 4.71 7.22 18.91
C ARG A 71 5.45 8.42 19.51
N PRO A 72 5.40 8.59 20.84
CA PRO A 72 6.14 9.66 21.53
C PRO A 72 7.66 9.48 21.39
N VAL A 73 8.41 10.55 21.62
CA VAL A 73 9.87 10.55 21.43
C VAL A 73 10.58 9.56 22.34
N GLU A 74 10.06 9.37 23.54
CA GLU A 74 10.59 8.44 24.54
C GLU A 74 10.57 6.98 24.01
N ASP A 75 9.51 6.60 23.31
CA ASP A 75 9.39 5.29 22.65
C ASP A 75 10.40 5.15 21.49
N LEU A 76 10.57 6.22 20.72
CA LEU A 76 11.53 6.25 19.61
C LEU A 76 12.98 6.15 20.10
N GLU A 77 13.29 6.69 21.28
CA GLU A 77 14.60 6.53 21.92
C GLU A 77 14.86 5.07 22.34
N VAL A 78 13.82 4.37 22.82
CA VAL A 78 13.92 2.93 23.13
C VAL A 78 14.23 2.13 21.86
N LEU A 79 13.49 2.37 20.79
CA LEU A 79 13.72 1.71 19.51
C LEU A 79 15.10 2.04 18.93
N ALA A 80 15.55 3.30 19.01
CA ALA A 80 16.87 3.71 18.51
C ALA A 80 18.01 3.01 19.24
N ARG A 81 17.89 2.76 20.55
CA ARG A 81 18.86 1.99 21.33
C ARG A 81 18.94 0.56 20.84
N TYR A 82 17.80 -0.07 20.56
CA TYR A 82 17.77 -1.42 19.97
C TYR A 82 18.45 -1.44 18.60
N LEU A 83 18.15 -0.45 17.73
CA LEU A 83 18.75 -0.36 16.40
C LEU A 83 20.28 -0.17 16.42
N ALA A 84 20.84 0.33 17.51
CA ALA A 84 22.31 0.43 17.65
C ALA A 84 22.97 -0.96 17.80
N ARG A 85 22.25 -1.96 18.32
CA ARG A 85 22.74 -3.33 18.49
C ARG A 85 21.58 -4.33 18.40
N PRO A 86 21.01 -4.52 17.22
CA PRO A 86 19.88 -5.43 17.07
C PRO A 86 20.29 -6.89 17.20
N ASN A 87 19.35 -7.75 17.59
CA ASN A 87 19.53 -9.18 17.69
C ASN A 87 19.60 -9.83 16.30
N ASP A 88 20.64 -10.62 16.03
CA ASP A 88 20.87 -11.26 14.72
C ASP A 88 19.83 -12.34 14.36
N GLU A 89 19.12 -12.90 15.35
CA GLU A 89 18.09 -13.91 15.16
C GLU A 89 16.69 -13.33 14.94
N THR A 90 16.55 -12.00 15.06
CA THR A 90 15.28 -11.28 14.87
C THR A 90 15.27 -10.51 13.58
N ASP A 91 14.21 -10.67 12.80
CA ASP A 91 13.87 -9.81 11.68
C ASP A 91 12.86 -8.77 12.16
N LEU A 92 13.23 -7.48 12.09
CA LEU A 92 12.40 -6.37 12.54
C LEU A 92 11.77 -5.65 11.33
N VAL A 93 10.45 -5.59 11.31
CA VAL A 93 9.66 -4.88 10.30
C VAL A 93 8.97 -3.71 10.97
N ILE A 94 9.30 -2.49 10.54
CA ILE A 94 8.79 -1.25 11.11
C ILE A 94 7.84 -0.60 10.12
N GLU A 95 6.59 -0.41 10.51
CA GLU A 95 5.64 0.45 9.81
C GLU A 95 5.70 1.84 10.44
N TRP A 96 6.29 2.78 9.70
CA TRP A 96 6.36 4.17 10.16
C TRP A 96 5.02 4.88 10.00
N GLY A 97 4.32 4.61 8.89
CA GLY A 97 3.14 5.33 8.46
C GLY A 97 3.47 6.56 7.63
N SER A 98 2.61 7.57 7.71
CA SER A 98 2.77 8.83 6.99
C SER A 98 3.79 9.76 7.65
N GLY A 99 4.33 10.68 6.86
CA GLY A 99 5.25 11.69 7.34
C GLY A 99 6.73 11.30 7.25
N ARG A 100 7.57 12.26 7.64
CA ARG A 100 9.02 12.09 7.54
C ARG A 100 9.55 11.23 8.70
N VAL A 101 10.35 10.23 8.38
CA VAL A 101 11.11 9.47 9.38
C VAL A 101 12.05 10.39 10.14
N VAL A 102 11.98 10.39 11.47
CA VAL A 102 12.83 11.23 12.30
C VAL A 102 14.29 10.82 12.21
N LYS A 103 15.20 11.80 12.34
CA LYS A 103 16.63 11.58 12.15
C LYS A 103 17.17 10.47 13.06
N LEU A 104 16.71 10.42 14.30
CA LEU A 104 17.12 9.42 15.30
C LEU A 104 16.94 7.99 14.77
N ILE A 105 15.78 7.69 14.20
CA ILE A 105 15.47 6.36 13.66
C ILE A 105 16.19 6.13 12.33
N ALA A 106 16.26 7.14 11.46
CA ALA A 106 16.96 7.03 10.19
C ALA A 106 18.46 6.73 10.38
N ASP A 107 19.11 7.39 11.33
CA ASP A 107 20.52 7.17 11.67
C ASP A 107 20.73 5.76 12.29
N GLY A 108 19.85 5.33 13.20
CA GLY A 108 19.86 4.00 13.78
C GLY A 108 19.69 2.90 12.73
N LEU A 109 18.72 3.08 11.83
CA LEU A 109 18.46 2.16 10.71
C LEU A 109 19.69 2.02 9.80
N LYS A 110 20.32 3.14 9.45
CA LYS A 110 21.54 3.14 8.64
C LYS A 110 22.70 2.47 9.35
N ALA A 111 22.87 2.69 10.66
CA ALA A 111 23.94 2.12 11.45
C ALA A 111 23.86 0.58 11.52
N CYS A 112 22.66 0.01 11.61
CA CYS A 112 22.47 -1.44 11.61
C CYS A 112 22.40 -2.07 10.20
N GLY A 113 22.61 -1.29 9.14
CA GLY A 113 22.47 -1.77 7.75
C GLY A 113 21.03 -2.06 7.34
N GLY A 114 20.05 -1.51 8.05
CA GLY A 114 18.63 -1.64 7.74
C GLY A 114 18.22 -0.89 6.47
N GLN A 115 17.07 -1.26 5.94
CA GLN A 115 16.51 -0.69 4.72
C GLN A 115 15.33 0.23 5.03
N SER A 116 15.27 1.38 4.35
CA SER A 116 14.11 2.27 4.35
C SER A 116 13.42 2.17 2.99
N VAL A 117 12.14 1.85 2.98
CA VAL A 117 11.36 1.58 1.76
C VAL A 117 10.13 2.48 1.73
N ASP A 118 9.99 3.21 0.65
CA ASP A 118 8.76 3.92 0.30
C ASP A 118 8.06 3.14 -0.82
N PRO A 119 6.91 2.49 -0.54
CA PRO A 119 6.17 1.75 -1.55
C PRO A 119 5.36 2.65 -2.49
N THR A 120 5.32 3.94 -2.24
CA THR A 120 4.55 4.89 -3.04
C THR A 120 5.08 4.96 -4.47
N PRO A 121 4.21 4.91 -5.50
CA PRO A 121 4.65 4.98 -6.88
C PRO A 121 5.30 6.33 -7.17
N PRO A 122 6.38 6.34 -7.98
CA PRO A 122 7.04 7.58 -8.36
C PRO A 122 6.10 8.51 -9.14
N SER A 123 6.19 9.80 -8.89
CA SER A 123 5.39 10.81 -9.60
C SER A 123 5.78 10.96 -11.08
N LYS A 124 7.06 10.68 -11.43
CA LYS A 124 7.55 10.77 -12.81
C LYS A 124 7.11 9.56 -13.63
N ALA A 125 6.53 9.78 -14.81
CA ALA A 125 6.00 8.73 -15.69
C ALA A 125 7.02 7.64 -16.03
N LYS A 126 8.28 7.99 -16.30
CA LYS A 126 9.35 7.02 -16.61
C LYS A 126 9.64 6.09 -15.42
N ASP A 127 9.76 6.67 -14.24
CA ASP A 127 10.07 5.92 -13.03
C ASP A 127 8.86 5.07 -12.61
N ARG A 128 7.64 5.56 -12.87
CA ARG A 128 6.38 4.84 -12.63
C ARG A 128 6.26 3.59 -13.50
N GLN A 129 6.72 3.62 -14.76
CA GLN A 129 6.74 2.41 -15.60
C GLN A 129 7.68 1.34 -15.05
N ALA A 130 8.87 1.73 -14.58
CA ALA A 130 9.80 0.80 -13.95
C ALA A 130 9.23 0.25 -12.64
N TRP A 131 8.57 1.08 -11.85
CA TRP A 131 7.89 0.69 -10.62
C TRP A 131 6.77 -0.34 -10.90
N TRP A 132 5.90 -0.09 -11.89
CA TRP A 132 4.85 -1.03 -12.28
C TRP A 132 5.41 -2.39 -12.70
N LYS A 133 6.47 -2.39 -13.51
CA LYS A 133 7.14 -3.63 -13.92
C LYS A 133 7.59 -4.42 -12.70
N THR A 134 8.29 -3.78 -11.77
CA THR A 134 8.76 -4.43 -10.54
C THR A 134 7.59 -4.92 -9.66
N THR A 135 6.52 -4.14 -9.55
CA THR A 135 5.34 -4.49 -8.75
C THR A 135 4.59 -5.69 -9.35
N ILE A 136 4.41 -5.73 -10.66
CA ILE A 136 3.78 -6.85 -11.37
C ILE A 136 4.65 -8.11 -11.29
N GLU A 137 5.97 -7.99 -11.51
CA GLU A 137 6.91 -9.11 -11.37
C GLU A 137 6.97 -9.66 -9.94
N ALA A 138 6.78 -8.80 -8.95
CA ALA A 138 6.73 -9.19 -7.54
C ALA A 138 5.40 -9.85 -7.14
N SER A 139 4.34 -9.65 -7.90
CA SER A 139 3.09 -10.35 -7.71
C SER A 139 3.22 -11.79 -8.25
N ASP A 140 2.65 -12.75 -7.55
CA ASP A 140 2.65 -14.14 -8.02
C ASP A 140 1.69 -14.38 -9.21
N THR A 141 1.12 -13.29 -9.79
CA THR A 141 0.14 -13.35 -10.88
C THR A 141 0.81 -13.00 -12.19
N LYS A 142 0.64 -13.86 -13.19
CA LYS A 142 1.21 -13.68 -14.52
C LYS A 142 0.21 -13.00 -15.44
N PHE A 143 0.60 -11.89 -16.05
CA PHE A 143 -0.24 -11.15 -16.99
C PHE A 143 0.30 -11.22 -18.42
N HIS A 144 -0.60 -11.27 -19.39
CA HIS A 144 -0.26 -11.01 -20.78
C HIS A 144 0.01 -9.50 -20.95
N PRO A 145 0.96 -9.07 -21.82
CA PRO A 145 1.31 -7.65 -21.97
C PRO A 145 0.12 -6.71 -22.29
N ALA A 146 -0.92 -7.22 -22.94
CA ALA A 146 -2.14 -6.46 -23.19
C ALA A 146 -2.96 -6.27 -21.91
N ALA A 147 -3.00 -7.29 -21.03
CA ALA A 147 -3.67 -7.23 -19.74
C ALA A 147 -2.95 -6.28 -18.79
N GLU A 148 -1.62 -6.33 -18.74
CA GLU A 148 -0.82 -5.38 -17.94
C GLU A 148 -1.13 -3.93 -18.31
N ARG A 149 -1.10 -3.62 -19.61
CA ARG A 149 -1.40 -2.25 -20.08
C ARG A 149 -2.82 -1.82 -19.71
N LEU A 150 -3.80 -2.70 -19.93
CA LEU A 150 -5.19 -2.41 -19.58
C LEU A 150 -5.35 -2.18 -18.07
N LEU A 151 -4.72 -3.01 -17.24
CA LEU A 151 -4.79 -2.90 -15.78
C LEU A 151 -4.13 -1.61 -15.28
N ILE A 152 -2.92 -1.29 -15.76
CA ILE A 152 -2.20 -0.06 -15.39
C ILE A 152 -2.99 1.18 -15.83
N GLU A 153 -3.56 1.16 -17.04
CA GLU A 153 -4.39 2.25 -17.53
C GLU A 153 -5.67 2.40 -16.72
N TRP A 154 -6.28 1.28 -16.33
CA TRP A 154 -7.50 1.29 -15.54
C TRP A 154 -7.27 1.76 -14.10
N LEU A 155 -6.17 1.31 -13.44
CA LEU A 155 -5.81 1.74 -12.09
C LEU A 155 -5.43 3.22 -12.04
N GLY A 156 -4.80 3.76 -13.09
CA GLY A 156 -4.37 5.15 -13.11
C GLY A 156 -3.46 5.52 -11.94
N GLU A 157 -3.96 6.36 -11.03
CA GLU A 157 -3.27 6.78 -9.81
C GLU A 157 -3.62 5.91 -8.58
N ASP A 158 -4.73 5.16 -8.63
CA ASP A 158 -5.17 4.27 -7.55
C ASP A 158 -4.46 2.91 -7.61
N VAL A 159 -3.17 2.94 -7.35
CA VAL A 159 -2.30 1.76 -7.40
C VAL A 159 -2.51 0.81 -6.23
N SER A 160 -3.10 1.29 -5.12
CA SER A 160 -3.37 0.49 -3.92
C SER A 160 -4.31 -0.68 -4.19
N ARG A 161 -5.18 -0.57 -5.18
CA ARG A 161 -6.09 -1.66 -5.57
C ARG A 161 -5.41 -2.82 -6.30
N PHE A 162 -4.17 -2.63 -6.79
CA PHE A 162 -3.48 -3.65 -7.58
C PHE A 162 -3.35 -4.99 -6.84
N ALA A 163 -2.89 -4.96 -5.59
CA ALA A 163 -2.64 -6.16 -4.81
C ALA A 163 -3.92 -7.00 -4.64
N GLY A 164 -5.03 -6.37 -4.26
CA GLY A 164 -6.31 -7.06 -4.10
C GLY A 164 -6.86 -7.64 -5.41
N ILE A 165 -6.69 -6.92 -6.52
CA ILE A 165 -7.09 -7.41 -7.85
C ILE A 165 -6.22 -8.61 -8.27
N ALA A 166 -4.90 -8.53 -8.12
CA ALA A 166 -3.98 -9.60 -8.45
C ALA A 166 -4.26 -10.87 -7.65
N GLU A 167 -4.53 -10.73 -6.35
CA GLU A 167 -4.91 -11.85 -5.48
C GLU A 167 -6.24 -12.48 -5.90
N THR A 168 -7.25 -11.66 -6.21
CA THR A 168 -8.57 -12.14 -6.68
C THR A 168 -8.44 -12.88 -8.01
N LEU A 169 -7.65 -12.36 -8.94
CA LEU A 169 -7.40 -13.02 -10.23
C LEU A 169 -6.68 -14.35 -10.05
N ARG A 170 -5.69 -14.39 -9.17
CA ARG A 170 -4.98 -15.63 -8.85
C ARG A 170 -5.89 -16.65 -8.19
N ALA A 171 -6.74 -16.26 -7.26
CA ALA A 171 -7.73 -17.14 -6.64
C ALA A 171 -8.73 -17.70 -7.66
N THR A 172 -9.10 -16.90 -8.67
CA THR A 172 -10.09 -17.28 -9.69
C THR A 172 -9.48 -18.15 -10.79
N TYR A 173 -8.29 -17.83 -11.26
CA TYR A 173 -7.69 -18.41 -12.45
C TYR A 173 -6.44 -19.27 -12.19
N GLY A 174 -5.93 -19.31 -10.96
CA GLY A 174 -4.72 -20.06 -10.59
C GLY A 174 -3.45 -19.46 -11.22
N ASP A 175 -2.52 -20.33 -11.61
CA ASP A 175 -1.20 -19.94 -12.16
C ASP A 175 -1.22 -19.63 -13.67
N ARG A 176 -2.40 -19.55 -14.28
CA ARG A 176 -2.59 -19.23 -15.68
C ARG A 176 -2.22 -17.78 -15.98
N VAL A 177 -1.70 -17.52 -17.19
CA VAL A 177 -1.46 -16.15 -17.67
C VAL A 177 -2.81 -15.45 -17.90
N ILE A 178 -3.00 -14.32 -17.26
CA ILE A 178 -4.24 -13.51 -17.32
C ILE A 178 -4.27 -12.71 -18.62
N SER A 179 -5.33 -12.86 -19.40
CA SER A 179 -5.58 -12.09 -20.62
C SER A 179 -6.37 -10.81 -20.33
N ALA A 180 -6.46 -9.91 -21.31
CA ALA A 180 -7.28 -8.70 -21.19
C ALA A 180 -8.79 -9.03 -21.01
N ASP A 181 -9.29 -10.09 -21.63
CA ASP A 181 -10.68 -10.52 -21.49
C ASP A 181 -10.97 -11.03 -20.07
N ASP A 182 -9.99 -11.67 -19.44
CA ASP A 182 -10.11 -12.13 -18.05
C ASP A 182 -10.23 -11.00 -17.04
N LEU A 183 -9.72 -9.83 -17.37
CA LEU A 183 -9.80 -8.63 -16.52
C LEU A 183 -11.17 -7.95 -16.58
N GLN A 184 -11.88 -8.02 -17.70
CA GLN A 184 -13.13 -7.30 -17.92
C GLN A 184 -14.15 -7.44 -16.78
N PRO A 185 -14.41 -8.64 -16.22
CA PRO A 185 -15.36 -8.81 -15.13
C PRO A 185 -14.93 -8.12 -13.82
N PHE A 186 -13.63 -7.90 -13.62
CA PHE A 186 -13.05 -7.35 -12.39
C PHE A 186 -12.85 -5.84 -12.45
N LEU A 187 -12.67 -5.30 -13.66
CA LEU A 187 -12.45 -3.87 -13.83
C LEU A 187 -13.76 -3.07 -13.71
N GLY A 188 -14.92 -3.72 -13.87
CA GLY A 188 -16.22 -3.05 -13.89
C GLY A 188 -16.35 -2.10 -15.09
N GLU A 189 -17.44 -1.37 -15.16
CA GLU A 189 -17.51 -0.21 -16.04
C GLU A 189 -16.55 0.84 -15.50
N ARG A 190 -15.58 1.23 -16.32
CA ARG A 190 -14.59 2.24 -15.97
C ARG A 190 -15.27 3.49 -15.43
N GLY A 191 -14.97 3.87 -14.21
CA GLY A 191 -15.40 5.12 -13.63
C GLY A 191 -14.65 6.33 -14.23
N ASP A 192 -14.35 6.30 -15.52
CA ASP A 192 -13.71 7.37 -16.29
C ASP A 192 -14.72 8.47 -16.64
N SER A 193 -15.65 8.74 -15.73
CA SER A 193 -16.50 9.91 -15.83
C SER A 193 -15.69 11.10 -15.36
N LYS A 194 -15.22 11.86 -16.34
CA LYS A 194 -14.57 13.13 -16.03
C LYS A 194 -15.60 14.06 -15.41
N PRO A 195 -15.20 14.91 -14.45
CA PRO A 195 -16.17 15.81 -13.80
C PRO A 195 -16.99 16.68 -14.74
N TRP A 196 -16.45 17.00 -15.93
CA TRP A 196 -17.18 17.74 -16.96
C TRP A 196 -18.21 16.90 -17.71
N ASP A 197 -18.12 15.56 -17.74
CA ASP A 197 -19.15 14.72 -18.32
C ASP A 197 -20.47 14.86 -17.54
N LEU A 198 -20.38 15.17 -16.24
CA LEU A 198 -21.56 15.47 -15.42
C LEU A 198 -22.20 16.81 -15.82
N THR A 199 -21.38 17.85 -16.02
CA THR A 199 -21.88 19.15 -16.45
C THR A 199 -22.49 19.11 -17.87
N ASP A 200 -21.84 18.38 -18.78
CA ASP A 200 -22.30 18.18 -20.15
C ASP A 200 -23.65 17.43 -20.20
N ALA A 201 -23.79 16.38 -19.36
CA ALA A 201 -25.06 15.66 -19.25
C ALA A 201 -26.18 16.53 -18.64
N LEU A 202 -25.87 17.39 -17.68
CA LEU A 202 -26.82 18.34 -17.09
C LEU A 202 -27.20 19.41 -18.08
N ASP A 203 -26.26 19.99 -18.82
CA ASP A 203 -26.51 21.04 -19.83
C ASP A 203 -27.30 20.52 -21.01
N SER A 204 -27.14 19.24 -21.37
CA SER A 204 -27.96 18.57 -22.39
C SER A 204 -29.37 18.20 -21.92
N GLY A 205 -29.67 18.35 -20.62
CA GLY A 205 -30.94 17.97 -20.01
C GLY A 205 -31.17 16.45 -19.88
N ASP A 206 -30.13 15.63 -20.10
CA ASP A 206 -30.22 14.18 -19.95
C ASP A 206 -30.04 13.77 -18.50
N SER A 207 -31.13 13.75 -17.75
CA SER A 207 -31.16 13.39 -16.34
C SER A 207 -30.69 11.94 -16.07
N ALA A 208 -30.93 11.02 -17.01
CA ALA A 208 -30.53 9.63 -16.86
C ALA A 208 -29.00 9.49 -16.99
N ALA A 209 -28.41 10.15 -17.99
CA ALA A 209 -26.97 10.23 -18.18
C ALA A 209 -26.31 10.93 -16.97
N ALA A 210 -26.85 12.08 -16.52
CA ALA A 210 -26.33 12.83 -15.38
C ALA A 210 -26.29 12.00 -14.10
N LEU A 211 -27.36 11.26 -13.78
CA LEU A 211 -27.41 10.36 -12.62
C LEU A 211 -26.42 9.17 -12.75
N SER A 212 -26.25 8.64 -13.96
CA SER A 212 -25.30 7.58 -14.22
C SER A 212 -23.86 8.04 -14.01
N VAL A 213 -23.52 9.23 -14.54
CA VAL A 213 -22.19 9.86 -14.37
C VAL A 213 -21.94 10.20 -12.91
N LEU A 214 -22.92 10.81 -12.21
CA LEU A 214 -22.80 11.14 -10.79
C LEU A 214 -22.55 9.90 -9.93
N ARG A 215 -23.28 8.81 -10.18
CA ARG A 215 -23.08 7.54 -9.47
C ARG A 215 -21.67 7.00 -9.69
N ARG A 216 -21.15 7.04 -10.92
CA ARG A 216 -19.79 6.60 -11.25
C ARG A 216 -18.74 7.45 -10.54
N LEU A 217 -18.85 8.78 -10.55
CA LEU A 217 -17.95 9.69 -9.85
C LEU A 217 -17.92 9.43 -8.33
N MET A 218 -19.08 9.13 -7.73
CA MET A 218 -19.16 8.85 -6.31
C MET A 218 -18.65 7.43 -5.95
N GLN A 219 -18.82 6.45 -6.83
CA GLN A 219 -18.39 5.07 -6.61
C GLN A 219 -16.90 4.87 -6.88
N ALA A 220 -16.31 5.65 -7.79
CA ALA A 220 -14.87 5.60 -8.08
C ALA A 220 -14.01 6.05 -6.89
N GLY A 221 -14.59 6.74 -5.89
CA GLY A 221 -13.85 7.19 -4.70
C GLY A 221 -12.86 8.35 -4.97
N GLU A 222 -12.63 8.70 -6.23
CA GLU A 222 -11.67 9.73 -6.65
C GLU A 222 -12.13 11.16 -6.34
N HIS A 223 -13.45 11.36 -6.22
CA HIS A 223 -14.02 12.69 -5.98
C HIS A 223 -14.89 12.72 -4.73
N HIS A 224 -14.45 13.49 -3.74
CA HIS A 224 -15.30 13.77 -2.59
C HIS A 224 -16.54 14.56 -3.03
N SER A 225 -17.71 14.26 -2.43
CA SER A 225 -18.99 14.92 -2.78
C SER A 225 -18.90 16.45 -2.79
N LEU A 226 -18.08 17.04 -1.92
CA LEU A 226 -17.81 18.48 -1.88
C LEU A 226 -17.05 18.99 -3.11
N GLN A 227 -16.18 18.19 -3.71
CA GLN A 227 -15.45 18.56 -4.93
C GLN A 227 -16.42 18.59 -6.12
N ILE A 228 -17.31 17.59 -6.22
CA ILE A 228 -18.37 17.55 -7.25
C ILE A 228 -19.28 18.77 -7.12
N LEU A 229 -19.71 19.09 -5.90
CA LEU A 229 -20.52 20.29 -5.64
C LEU A 229 -19.81 21.59 -5.99
N SER A 230 -18.50 21.70 -5.67
CA SER A 230 -17.70 22.86 -6.01
C SER A 230 -17.56 23.04 -7.53
N GLN A 231 -17.42 21.95 -8.28
CA GLN A 231 -17.33 21.98 -9.73
C GLN A 231 -18.67 22.40 -10.36
N LEU A 232 -19.79 21.84 -9.91
CA LEU A 232 -21.12 22.26 -10.34
C LEU A 232 -21.37 23.73 -10.05
N HIS A 233 -21.02 24.19 -8.84
CA HIS A 233 -21.12 25.59 -8.48
C HIS A 233 -20.30 26.49 -9.41
N ASN A 234 -19.04 26.13 -9.67
CA ASN A 234 -18.16 26.92 -10.54
C ASN A 234 -18.63 26.91 -12.01
N HIS A 235 -19.24 25.82 -12.46
CA HIS A 235 -19.81 25.73 -13.81
C HIS A 235 -21.00 26.69 -13.95
N TYR A 236 -22.01 26.60 -13.07
CA TYR A 236 -23.21 27.40 -13.13
C TYR A 236 -23.03 28.87 -12.68
N ALA A 237 -21.98 29.18 -11.91
CA ALA A 237 -21.64 30.56 -11.58
C ALA A 237 -21.00 31.35 -12.74
N ARG A 238 -20.67 30.68 -13.85
CA ARG A 238 -20.05 31.27 -15.04
C ARG A 238 -21.05 31.39 -16.23
N LEU A 239 -22.21 30.77 -16.11
CA LEU A 239 -23.33 30.93 -17.04
C LEU A 239 -24.13 32.20 -16.73
#